data_9fd3f6dc5f3c68ba5822a883f32e200f
#
_entry.id   9fd3f6dc5f3c68ba5822a883f32e200f
#
_cell.length_a   1.000
_cell.length_b   1.000
_cell.length_c   1.000
_cell.angle_alpha   90.00
_cell.angle_beta   90.00
_cell.angle_gamma   90.00
#
_symmetry.space_group_name_H-M   'P 1'
#
loop_
_entity.id
_entity.type
_entity.pdbx_description
1 polymer ?
#
loop_
_entity_poly.entity_id
_entity_poly.type
_entity_poly.pdbx_seq_one_letter_code
_entity_poly.pdbx_strand_id
1 'polypeptide(L)'
;NLLSLDNNNTRIGSGGYGYTSELPGKNYDPSLVKPHNMWGCSNAQIFVQVSSEMHWEFALRHEMRWLQKWGLTYYGCCEPLDPKLDIMKKIPNLRKISVSPWADLDKIVREVGDKYVLIVKPSPSIFAVDNWDPQYARTVLENIIKKTRGISHVELIMKDISTVGYHPENLWKWEKIAMDVVENAL
;
A
#
# COMPACT_ATOMS: atom_id res chain seq x y z
N ASN A 1 -3.46 -0.99 30.53
CA ASN A 1 -3.07 -0.78 29.16
C ASN A 1 -4.12 -1.38 28.21
N LEU A 2 -4.66 -0.60 27.27
CA LEU A 2 -5.67 -1.04 26.32
C LEU A 2 -5.09 -1.39 24.95
N LEU A 3 -3.79 -1.15 24.73
CA LEU A 3 -3.09 -1.45 23.49
C LEU A 3 -2.25 -2.73 23.65
N SER A 4 -2.21 -3.52 22.60
CA SER A 4 -1.26 -4.63 22.42
C SER A 4 -0.37 -4.35 21.23
N LEU A 5 0.86 -4.85 21.26
CA LEU A 5 1.78 -4.71 20.16
C LEU A 5 1.37 -5.61 19.00
N ASP A 6 1.22 -5.02 17.83
CA ASP A 6 0.84 -5.72 16.60
C ASP A 6 1.51 -5.03 15.40
N ASN A 7 2.79 -5.33 15.20
CA ASN A 7 3.63 -4.63 14.22
C ASN A 7 4.08 -5.47 13.04
N ASN A 8 4.11 -6.78 13.17
CA ASN A 8 4.65 -7.68 12.15
C ASN A 8 3.64 -8.76 11.78
N ASN A 9 3.69 -9.21 10.55
CA ASN A 9 2.82 -10.26 9.99
C ASN A 9 1.33 -9.91 9.99
N THR A 10 0.98 -8.65 10.23
CA THR A 10 -0.39 -8.18 10.22
C THR A 10 -0.59 -7.12 9.17
N ARG A 11 -1.83 -7.00 8.74
CA ARG A 11 -2.22 -5.95 7.80
C ARG A 11 -2.29 -4.61 8.50
N ILE A 12 -1.75 -3.59 7.82
CA ILE A 12 -1.94 -2.20 8.18
C ILE A 12 -2.76 -1.50 7.11
N GLY A 13 -3.78 -0.78 7.55
CA GLY A 13 -4.66 -0.04 6.64
C GLY A 13 -5.30 -0.93 5.57
N SER A 14 -5.40 -0.41 4.38
CA SER A 14 -6.11 -1.03 3.25
C SER A 14 -5.22 -1.96 2.42
N GLY A 15 -4.50 -2.85 3.06
CA GLY A 15 -3.82 -3.94 2.38
C GLY A 15 -2.30 -3.96 2.45
N GLY A 16 -1.65 -3.02 3.15
CA GLY A 16 -0.21 -3.12 3.43
C GLY A 16 0.08 -4.09 4.56
N TYR A 17 1.33 -4.58 4.65
CA TYR A 17 1.81 -5.39 5.76
C TYR A 17 2.79 -4.62 6.65
N GLY A 18 2.79 -4.92 7.94
CA GLY A 18 3.55 -4.22 8.97
C GLY A 18 5.00 -4.67 9.13
N TYR A 19 5.60 -5.31 8.13
CA TYR A 19 7.00 -5.75 8.24
C TYR A 19 7.94 -4.57 8.43
N THR A 20 8.63 -4.54 9.58
CA THR A 20 9.64 -3.53 9.91
C THR A 20 10.50 -3.97 11.08
N SER A 21 11.78 -3.58 11.06
CA SER A 21 12.70 -3.67 12.20
C SER A 21 12.77 -2.38 13.04
N GLU A 22 12.06 -1.33 12.62
CA GLU A 22 12.11 -0.01 13.27
C GLU A 22 11.15 0.09 14.47
N LEU A 23 10.09 -0.72 14.45
CA LEU A 23 9.12 -0.77 15.54
C LEU A 23 9.26 -2.08 16.35
N PRO A 24 9.07 -2.01 17.65
CA PRO A 24 8.51 -0.92 18.48
C PRO A 24 9.50 0.18 18.87
N GLY A 25 10.75 0.14 18.43
CA GLY A 25 11.78 1.10 18.82
C GLY A 25 12.61 0.65 20.03
N LYS A 26 13.76 1.32 20.25
CA LYS A 26 14.77 0.85 21.22
C LYS A 26 14.35 0.92 22.68
N ASN A 27 13.47 1.86 23.05
CA ASN A 27 13.03 2.11 24.43
C ASN A 27 11.61 1.62 24.64
N TYR A 28 11.26 0.49 24.06
CA TYR A 28 9.94 -0.10 24.15
C TYR A 28 9.70 -0.72 25.55
N ASP A 29 8.59 -0.33 26.16
CA ASP A 29 8.08 -0.96 27.40
C ASP A 29 6.87 -1.85 27.05
N PRO A 30 7.00 -3.18 27.14
CA PRO A 30 5.90 -4.08 26.80
C PRO A 30 4.70 -3.98 27.77
N SER A 31 4.90 -3.42 28.97
CA SER A 31 3.79 -3.18 29.91
C SER A 31 2.97 -1.95 29.55
N LEU A 32 3.49 -1.06 28.69
CA LEU A 32 2.86 0.20 28.33
C LEU A 32 3.05 0.49 26.82
N VAL A 33 2.33 -0.23 25.98
CA VAL A 33 2.33 0.00 24.54
C VAL A 33 1.69 1.35 24.20
N LYS A 34 2.37 2.15 23.41
CA LYS A 34 1.93 3.48 22.98
C LYS A 34 1.78 3.53 21.44
N PRO A 35 0.99 4.44 20.88
CA PRO A 35 0.84 4.56 19.43
C PRO A 35 2.17 4.67 18.67
N HIS A 36 3.15 5.40 19.19
CA HIS A 36 4.46 5.54 18.54
C HIS A 36 5.29 4.23 18.49
N ASN A 37 4.85 3.17 19.17
CA ASN A 37 5.44 1.83 19.04
C ASN A 37 4.82 1.02 17.89
N MET A 38 3.83 1.55 17.21
CA MET A 38 2.97 0.83 16.28
C MET A 38 2.81 1.57 14.94
N TRP A 39 2.26 0.86 13.97
CA TRP A 39 1.80 1.43 12.73
C TRP A 39 0.47 2.17 12.90
N GLY A 40 0.36 3.33 12.24
CA GLY A 40 -0.90 4.02 12.01
C GLY A 40 -1.27 4.01 10.52
N CYS A 41 -2.54 4.21 10.25
CA CYS A 41 -3.03 4.34 8.87
C CYS A 41 -4.18 5.32 8.78
N SER A 42 -4.33 5.93 7.62
CA SER A 42 -5.51 6.69 7.25
C SER A 42 -5.76 6.65 5.75
N ASN A 43 -6.95 7.06 5.34
CA ASN A 43 -7.32 7.29 3.95
C ASN A 43 -8.55 8.20 3.91
N ALA A 44 -8.71 8.91 2.81
CA ALA A 44 -9.89 9.70 2.54
C ALA A 44 -10.39 9.42 1.11
N GLN A 45 -10.68 8.15 0.83
CA GLN A 45 -11.08 7.67 -0.50
C GLN A 45 -12.27 8.45 -1.08
N ILE A 46 -13.19 8.91 -0.24
CA ILE A 46 -14.32 9.75 -0.66
C ILE A 46 -13.87 11.04 -1.36
N PHE A 47 -12.65 11.51 -1.08
CA PHE A 47 -12.08 12.72 -1.70
C PHE A 47 -11.31 12.44 -2.99
N VAL A 48 -11.51 11.28 -3.64
CA VAL A 48 -10.79 10.90 -4.87
C VAL A 48 -10.91 11.95 -5.99
N GLN A 49 -12.10 12.55 -6.17
CA GLN A 49 -12.40 13.45 -7.29
C GLN A 49 -12.17 14.95 -6.97
N VAL A 50 -11.72 15.29 -5.76
CA VAL A 50 -11.43 16.68 -5.41
C VAL A 50 -9.95 17.01 -5.61
N SER A 51 -9.63 18.30 -5.69
CA SER A 51 -8.24 18.76 -5.80
C SER A 51 -7.39 18.38 -4.58
N SER A 52 -6.07 18.47 -4.72
CA SER A 52 -5.11 18.27 -3.63
C SER A 52 -5.39 19.22 -2.47
N GLU A 53 -5.69 20.50 -2.76
CA GLU A 53 -5.99 21.52 -1.75
C GLU A 53 -7.28 21.20 -0.99
N MET A 54 -8.33 20.75 -1.67
CA MET A 54 -9.59 20.37 -1.02
C MET A 54 -9.40 19.09 -0.19
N HIS A 55 -8.65 18.13 -0.67
CA HIS A 55 -8.32 16.93 0.11
C HIS A 55 -7.54 17.29 1.38
N TRP A 56 -6.58 18.21 1.27
CA TRP A 56 -5.87 18.74 2.44
C TRP A 56 -6.81 19.43 3.41
N GLU A 57 -7.59 20.39 2.91
CA GLU A 57 -8.46 21.26 3.73
C GLU A 57 -9.55 20.48 4.47
N PHE A 58 -10.20 19.53 3.81
CA PHE A 58 -11.37 18.83 4.36
C PHE A 58 -11.08 17.45 4.95
N ALA A 59 -9.92 16.88 4.73
CA ALA A 59 -9.55 15.57 5.26
C ALA A 59 -8.17 15.59 5.92
N LEU A 60 -7.10 15.60 5.14
CA LEU A 60 -5.77 15.22 5.61
C LEU A 60 -5.25 16.09 6.76
N ARG A 61 -5.46 17.40 6.75
CA ARG A 61 -5.02 18.29 7.84
C ARG A 61 -5.64 17.90 9.20
N HIS A 62 -6.83 17.33 9.19
CA HIS A 62 -7.51 16.85 10.40
C HIS A 62 -6.97 15.49 10.83
N GLU A 63 -6.67 14.62 9.88
CA GLU A 63 -6.06 13.30 10.10
C GLU A 63 -4.64 13.41 10.65
N MET A 64 -3.93 14.53 10.42
CA MET A 64 -2.60 14.78 10.96
C MET A 64 -2.55 14.67 12.48
N ARG A 65 -3.63 15.04 13.18
CA ARG A 65 -3.75 14.89 14.64
C ARG A 65 -3.67 13.43 15.10
N TRP A 66 -4.08 12.52 14.22
CA TRP A 66 -4.01 11.08 14.42
C TRP A 66 -2.66 10.53 13.95
N LEU A 67 -2.30 10.81 12.71
CA LEU A 67 -1.13 10.25 12.06
C LEU A 67 0.19 10.57 12.78
N GLN A 68 0.34 11.77 13.33
CA GLN A 68 1.54 12.18 14.07
C GLN A 68 1.82 11.40 15.36
N LYS A 69 0.86 10.62 15.86
CA LYS A 69 1.02 9.85 17.09
C LYS A 69 1.71 8.50 16.85
N TRP A 70 1.74 8.03 15.62
CA TRP A 70 2.21 6.70 15.26
C TRP A 70 3.70 6.69 14.89
N GLY A 71 4.36 5.56 15.16
CA GLY A 71 5.78 5.40 14.85
C GLY A 71 6.06 5.42 13.36
N LEU A 72 5.27 4.68 12.60
CA LEU A 72 5.25 4.69 11.13
C LEU A 72 3.81 4.81 10.64
N THR A 73 3.62 5.35 9.44
CA THR A 73 2.29 5.50 8.87
C THR A 73 2.17 4.97 7.44
N TYR A 74 0.97 4.51 7.13
CA TYR A 74 0.50 4.11 5.81
C TYR A 74 -0.65 5.02 5.40
N TYR A 75 -0.69 5.46 4.15
CA TYR A 75 -1.79 6.27 3.63
C TYR A 75 -2.38 5.73 2.34
N GLY A 76 -3.72 5.79 2.27
CA GLY A 76 -4.51 5.51 1.09
C GLY A 76 -5.23 4.17 1.08
N CYS A 77 -6.08 3.99 0.08
CA CYS A 77 -6.88 2.78 -0.14
C CYS A 77 -6.95 2.44 -1.64
N CYS A 78 -8.07 2.70 -2.30
CA CYS A 78 -8.29 2.37 -3.71
C CYS A 78 -8.29 3.61 -4.61
N GLU A 79 -8.16 4.80 -4.05
CA GLU A 79 -8.04 6.06 -4.77
C GLU A 79 -6.67 6.21 -5.44
N PRO A 80 -6.60 6.80 -6.65
CA PRO A 80 -5.35 7.24 -7.23
C PRO A 80 -4.79 8.44 -6.45
N LEU A 81 -3.57 8.31 -5.93
CA LEU A 81 -2.89 9.33 -5.13
C LEU A 81 -1.81 10.10 -5.91
N ASP A 82 -1.54 9.71 -7.15
CA ASP A 82 -0.56 10.38 -8.00
C ASP A 82 -0.83 11.89 -8.22
N PRO A 83 -2.08 12.41 -8.23
CA PRO A 83 -2.30 13.85 -8.28
C PRO A 83 -2.07 14.57 -6.95
N LYS A 84 -1.85 13.83 -5.85
CA LYS A 84 -1.89 14.35 -4.46
C LYS A 84 -0.61 14.06 -3.68
N LEU A 85 0.49 13.72 -4.35
CA LEU A 85 1.76 13.38 -3.70
C LEU A 85 2.34 14.55 -2.89
N ASP A 86 2.04 15.78 -3.27
CA ASP A 86 2.45 16.99 -2.56
C ASP A 86 1.93 17.05 -1.12
N ILE A 87 0.65 16.68 -0.92
CA ILE A 87 0.07 16.63 0.42
C ILE A 87 0.44 15.34 1.16
N MET A 88 0.64 14.22 0.46
CA MET A 88 1.12 12.98 1.10
C MET A 88 2.49 13.19 1.75
N LYS A 89 3.39 13.91 1.10
CA LYS A 89 4.74 14.23 1.62
C LYS A 89 4.72 15.04 2.94
N LYS A 90 3.57 15.60 3.33
CA LYS A 90 3.40 16.33 4.61
C LYS A 90 3.06 15.39 5.77
N ILE A 91 2.70 14.12 5.51
CA ILE A 91 2.33 13.17 6.55
C ILE A 91 3.58 12.78 7.36
N PRO A 92 3.57 12.95 8.69
CA PRO A 92 4.69 12.58 9.53
C PRO A 92 4.85 11.05 9.54
N ASN A 93 6.10 10.60 9.53
CA ASN A 93 6.45 9.17 9.59
C ASN A 93 5.81 8.32 8.47
N LEU A 94 5.44 8.94 7.34
CA LEU A 94 4.91 8.20 6.20
C LEU A 94 5.96 7.23 5.69
N ARG A 95 5.62 5.95 5.66
CA ARG A 95 6.48 4.91 5.15
C ARG A 95 5.89 4.22 3.92
N LYS A 96 4.56 4.08 3.87
CA LYS A 96 3.88 3.34 2.80
C LYS A 96 2.77 4.17 2.18
N ILE A 97 2.69 4.12 0.85
CA ILE A 97 1.67 4.78 0.04
C ILE A 97 0.91 3.74 -0.78
N SER A 98 -0.41 3.81 -0.75
CA SER A 98 -1.27 2.99 -1.61
C SER A 98 -1.16 3.43 -3.07
N VAL A 99 -1.00 2.47 -3.97
CA VAL A 99 -1.00 2.67 -5.42
C VAL A 99 -2.12 1.82 -6.02
N SER A 100 -3.21 2.48 -6.37
CA SER A 100 -4.37 1.82 -6.97
C SER A 100 -4.12 1.44 -8.44
N PRO A 101 -4.94 0.56 -9.02
CA PRO A 101 -4.81 0.19 -10.45
C PRO A 101 -5.02 1.37 -11.42
N TRP A 102 -5.64 2.45 -10.93
CA TRP A 102 -5.94 3.66 -11.73
C TRP A 102 -4.91 4.78 -11.57
N ALA A 103 -3.92 4.59 -10.70
CA ALA A 103 -2.87 5.57 -10.46
C ALA A 103 -1.79 5.51 -11.55
N ASP A 104 -1.22 6.66 -11.88
CA ASP A 104 -0.03 6.74 -12.74
C ASP A 104 1.22 6.31 -11.95
N LEU A 105 1.58 5.02 -12.09
CA LEU A 105 2.74 4.43 -11.42
C LEU A 105 4.05 5.10 -11.85
N ASP A 106 4.19 5.48 -13.13
CA ASP A 106 5.42 6.11 -13.61
C ASP A 106 5.62 7.49 -12.97
N LYS A 107 4.53 8.25 -12.80
CA LYS A 107 4.56 9.52 -12.09
C LYS A 107 4.94 9.32 -10.62
N ILE A 108 4.31 8.36 -9.95
CA ILE A 108 4.61 8.08 -8.53
C ILE A 108 6.08 7.71 -8.37
N VAL A 109 6.59 6.74 -9.12
CA VAL A 109 7.99 6.29 -9.05
C VAL A 109 8.95 7.45 -9.27
N ARG A 110 8.70 8.28 -10.28
CA ARG A 110 9.54 9.46 -10.58
C ARG A 110 9.56 10.48 -9.44
N GLU A 111 8.42 10.71 -8.77
CA GLU A 111 8.28 11.74 -7.75
C GLU A 111 8.70 11.29 -6.35
N VAL A 112 8.61 10.00 -6.04
CA VAL A 112 8.90 9.50 -4.69
C VAL A 112 10.21 8.72 -4.58
N GLY A 113 10.69 8.10 -5.66
CA GLY A 113 11.91 7.31 -5.69
C GLY A 113 11.85 6.16 -4.66
N ASP A 114 12.90 6.05 -3.84
CA ASP A 114 13.07 5.05 -2.79
C ASP A 114 12.57 5.48 -1.39
N LYS A 115 11.98 6.68 -1.28
CA LYS A 115 11.59 7.27 0.00
C LYS A 115 10.47 6.53 0.71
N TYR A 116 9.61 5.85 -0.04
CA TYR A 116 8.44 5.15 0.47
C TYR A 116 8.33 3.76 -0.12
N VAL A 117 7.64 2.88 0.60
CA VAL A 117 7.21 1.59 0.04
C VAL A 117 5.88 1.81 -0.70
N LEU A 118 5.84 1.44 -1.96
CA LEU A 118 4.66 1.52 -2.81
C LEU A 118 3.84 0.23 -2.67
N ILE A 119 2.62 0.35 -2.15
CA ILE A 119 1.68 -0.78 -2.08
C ILE A 119 0.92 -0.84 -3.39
N VAL A 120 1.49 -1.53 -4.38
CA VAL A 120 0.90 -1.62 -5.71
C VAL A 120 -0.18 -2.70 -5.74
N LYS A 121 -1.34 -2.30 -6.21
CA LYS A 121 -2.54 -3.12 -6.27
C LYS A 121 -2.93 -3.36 -7.72
N PRO A 122 -2.56 -4.50 -8.32
CA PRO A 122 -3.06 -4.86 -9.64
C PRO A 122 -4.57 -4.98 -9.66
N SER A 123 -5.20 -4.73 -10.80
CA SER A 123 -6.66 -4.83 -10.92
C SER A 123 -7.15 -6.26 -10.66
N PRO A 124 -8.10 -6.46 -9.73
CA PRO A 124 -8.70 -7.78 -9.48
C PRO A 124 -9.63 -8.23 -10.61
N SER A 125 -9.94 -7.36 -11.57
CA SER A 125 -10.80 -7.69 -12.72
C SER A 125 -10.26 -8.86 -13.55
N ILE A 126 -8.98 -9.17 -13.44
CA ILE A 126 -8.36 -10.33 -14.11
C ILE A 126 -9.01 -11.66 -13.69
N PHE A 127 -9.66 -11.72 -12.51
CA PHE A 127 -10.36 -12.91 -12.03
C PHE A 127 -11.85 -12.93 -12.39
N ALA A 128 -12.40 -11.79 -12.83
CA ALA A 128 -13.80 -11.64 -13.16
C ALA A 128 -14.09 -11.92 -14.65
N VAL A 129 -13.42 -12.92 -15.20
CA VAL A 129 -13.51 -13.33 -16.62
C VAL A 129 -13.76 -14.82 -16.72
N ASP A 130 -14.43 -15.26 -17.77
CA ASP A 130 -14.74 -16.68 -17.98
C ASP A 130 -13.47 -17.51 -18.18
N ASN A 131 -12.49 -16.97 -18.88
CA ASN A 131 -11.20 -17.63 -19.15
C ASN A 131 -10.06 -16.79 -18.56
N TRP A 132 -9.59 -17.18 -17.38
CA TRP A 132 -8.46 -16.52 -16.75
C TRP A 132 -7.15 -16.77 -17.54
N ASP A 133 -6.46 -15.68 -17.85
CA ASP A 133 -5.19 -15.72 -18.59
C ASP A 133 -3.99 -15.52 -17.66
N PRO A 134 -3.23 -16.60 -17.36
CA PRO A 134 -2.03 -16.52 -16.53
C PRO A 134 -0.90 -15.70 -17.18
N GLN A 135 -0.83 -15.68 -18.52
CA GLN A 135 0.21 -14.92 -19.22
C GLN A 135 -0.07 -13.42 -19.14
N TYR A 136 -1.32 -13.01 -19.23
CA TYR A 136 -1.72 -11.62 -19.00
C TYR A 136 -1.41 -11.19 -17.57
N ALA A 137 -1.73 -12.03 -16.57
CA ALA A 137 -1.40 -11.77 -15.16
C ALA A 137 0.11 -11.57 -14.97
N ARG A 138 0.95 -12.41 -15.59
CA ARG A 138 2.41 -12.29 -15.58
C ARG A 138 2.86 -10.97 -16.19
N THR A 139 2.38 -10.64 -17.38
CA THR A 139 2.74 -9.41 -18.08
C THR A 139 2.43 -8.15 -17.25
N VAL A 140 1.29 -8.12 -16.56
CA VAL A 140 0.94 -7.01 -15.66
C VAL A 140 1.96 -6.87 -14.53
N LEU A 141 2.33 -7.98 -13.89
CA LEU A 141 3.30 -7.97 -12.79
C LEU A 141 4.71 -7.60 -13.25
N GLU A 142 5.18 -8.15 -14.37
CA GLU A 142 6.48 -7.82 -14.96
C GLU A 142 6.57 -6.34 -15.33
N ASN A 143 5.49 -5.74 -15.84
CA ASN A 143 5.44 -4.30 -16.14
C ASN A 143 5.55 -3.45 -14.87
N ILE A 144 4.92 -3.86 -13.76
CA ILE A 144 5.07 -3.17 -12.48
C ILE A 144 6.52 -3.23 -12.01
N ILE A 145 7.11 -4.43 -12.00
CA ILE A 145 8.50 -4.62 -11.58
C ILE A 145 9.46 -3.84 -12.48
N LYS A 146 9.27 -3.89 -13.80
CA LYS A 146 10.10 -3.13 -14.76
C LYS A 146 10.11 -1.63 -14.48
N LYS A 147 8.99 -1.05 -14.06
CA LYS A 147 8.87 0.37 -13.73
C LYS A 147 9.49 0.73 -12.39
N THR A 148 9.58 -0.20 -11.45
CA THR A 148 9.94 0.07 -10.05
C THR A 148 11.32 -0.45 -9.65
N ARG A 149 11.83 -1.49 -10.33
CA ARG A 149 13.11 -2.15 -10.03
C ARG A 149 14.27 -1.17 -9.99
N GLY A 150 15.03 -1.19 -8.91
CA GLY A 150 16.19 -0.31 -8.70
C GLY A 150 15.85 1.15 -8.41
N ILE A 151 14.56 1.51 -8.32
CA ILE A 151 14.10 2.89 -8.08
C ILE A 151 13.25 2.96 -6.81
N SER A 152 12.28 2.05 -6.64
CA SER A 152 11.33 2.12 -5.53
C SER A 152 11.17 0.77 -4.85
N HIS A 153 10.87 0.80 -3.55
CA HIS A 153 10.44 -0.38 -2.81
C HIS A 153 8.96 -0.67 -3.07
N VAL A 154 8.62 -1.93 -3.30
CA VAL A 154 7.26 -2.33 -3.69
C VAL A 154 6.76 -3.50 -2.86
N GLU A 155 5.49 -3.44 -2.47
CA GLU A 155 4.68 -4.60 -2.09
C GLU A 155 3.60 -4.81 -3.17
N LEU A 156 3.44 -6.04 -3.64
CA LEU A 156 2.37 -6.40 -4.57
C LEU A 156 1.22 -7.02 -3.80
N ILE A 157 0.04 -6.43 -3.87
CA ILE A 157 -1.13 -6.89 -3.13
C ILE A 157 -2.34 -7.00 -4.04
N MET A 158 -2.81 -8.23 -4.25
CA MET A 158 -4.10 -8.46 -4.89
C MET A 158 -5.21 -8.30 -3.87
N LYS A 159 -6.08 -7.32 -4.06
CA LYS A 159 -7.21 -7.06 -3.16
C LYS A 159 -8.48 -6.65 -3.90
N ASP A 160 -9.56 -6.50 -3.15
CA ASP A 160 -10.88 -6.13 -3.67
C ASP A 160 -11.43 -7.13 -4.70
N ILE A 161 -11.10 -8.41 -4.50
CA ILE A 161 -11.57 -9.50 -5.35
C ILE A 161 -13.04 -9.76 -5.05
N SER A 162 -13.92 -9.41 -5.99
CA SER A 162 -15.36 -9.59 -5.85
C SER A 162 -15.82 -10.98 -6.32
N THR A 163 -15.11 -11.57 -7.28
CA THR A 163 -15.40 -12.89 -7.81
C THR A 163 -14.13 -13.53 -8.35
N VAL A 164 -14.12 -14.84 -8.37
CA VAL A 164 -13.10 -15.67 -9.02
C VAL A 164 -13.71 -16.58 -10.10
N GLY A 165 -14.95 -16.29 -10.53
CA GLY A 165 -15.65 -17.07 -11.55
C GLY A 165 -15.80 -18.54 -11.20
N TYR A 166 -16.00 -18.88 -9.90
CA TYR A 166 -16.00 -20.26 -9.37
C TYR A 166 -14.66 -21.00 -9.49
N HIS A 167 -13.54 -20.29 -9.77
CA HIS A 167 -12.19 -20.83 -9.94
C HIS A 167 -11.23 -20.29 -8.86
N PRO A 168 -11.39 -20.66 -7.57
CA PRO A 168 -10.54 -20.17 -6.49
C PRO A 168 -9.05 -20.51 -6.68
N GLU A 169 -8.75 -21.59 -7.42
CA GLU A 169 -7.37 -21.99 -7.77
C GLU A 169 -6.60 -20.93 -8.56
N ASN A 170 -7.29 -19.99 -9.22
CA ASN A 170 -6.64 -18.90 -9.94
C ASN A 170 -5.96 -17.89 -8.99
N LEU A 171 -6.41 -17.79 -7.74
CA LEU A 171 -5.74 -17.00 -6.72
C LEU A 171 -4.35 -17.57 -6.40
N TRP A 172 -4.26 -18.87 -6.18
CA TRP A 172 -2.98 -19.55 -5.90
C TRP A 172 -2.05 -19.54 -7.12
N LYS A 173 -2.60 -19.65 -8.33
CA LYS A 173 -1.81 -19.51 -9.56
C LYS A 173 -1.25 -18.11 -9.70
N TRP A 174 -2.06 -17.08 -9.41
CA TRP A 174 -1.62 -15.69 -9.43
C TRP A 174 -0.51 -15.44 -8.41
N GLU A 175 -0.66 -15.95 -7.20
CA GLU A 175 0.37 -15.84 -6.14
C GLU A 175 1.70 -16.45 -6.59
N LYS A 176 1.67 -17.65 -7.14
CA LYS A 176 2.87 -18.31 -7.67
C LYS A 176 3.53 -17.50 -8.79
N ILE A 177 2.73 -16.93 -9.71
CA ILE A 177 3.25 -16.06 -10.77
C ILE A 177 3.89 -14.80 -10.16
N ALA A 178 3.25 -14.20 -9.15
CA ALA A 178 3.77 -13.00 -8.51
C ALA A 178 5.11 -13.28 -7.80
N MET A 179 5.21 -14.39 -7.08
CA MET A 179 6.47 -14.83 -6.44
C MET A 179 7.56 -15.06 -7.47
N ASP A 180 7.29 -15.81 -8.54
CA ASP A 180 8.26 -16.09 -9.60
C ASP A 180 8.75 -14.79 -10.28
N VAL A 181 7.86 -13.85 -10.58
CA VAL A 181 8.23 -12.56 -11.17
C VAL A 181 9.12 -11.75 -10.24
N VAL A 182 8.83 -11.73 -8.94
CA VAL A 182 9.63 -10.99 -7.95
C VAL A 182 10.99 -11.65 -7.76
N GLU A 183 11.06 -12.98 -7.61
CA GLU A 183 12.30 -13.73 -7.42
C GLU A 183 13.25 -13.58 -8.61
N ASN A 184 12.71 -13.60 -9.84
CA ASN A 184 13.52 -13.39 -11.05
C ASN A 184 13.91 -11.91 -11.27
N ALA A 185 13.36 -11.00 -10.49
CA ALA A 185 13.72 -9.58 -10.55
C ALA A 185 14.85 -9.19 -9.56
N LEU A 186 15.16 -10.02 -8.58
CA LEU A 186 16.24 -9.80 -7.62
C LEU A 186 17.59 -10.15 -8.23
#